data_067493dd8d33e2841db3089b73377307
#
_entry.id   067493dd8d33e2841db3089b73377307
#
_cell.length_a   1.000
_cell.length_b   1.000
_cell.length_c   1.000
_cell.angle_alpha   90.00
_cell.angle_beta   90.00
_cell.angle_gamma   90.00
#
_symmetry.space_group_name_H-M   'P 1'
#
loop_
_entity.id
_entity.type
_entity.pdbx_description
1 polymer ?
#
loop_
_entity_poly.entity_id
_entity_poly.type
_entity_poly.pdbx_seq_one_letter_code
_entity_poly.pdbx_strand_id
1 'polypeptide(L)'
;MKTTDEIIREAGLRVTPQRRLVYETMLELRHATIDDISTFVVGKDSRINLSTVYRIVETFCNAHLLTMVFHPSTGKCFYDITVAEHHHFFDGVGVIDFSDPQLSEIIKNYLKASGRYSSLDVDKIQVQITVADKSEQ
;
A
#
# COMPACT_ATOMS: atom_id res chain seq x y z
N MET A 1 16.89 2.04 -13.81
CA MET A 1 15.83 2.44 -12.88
C MET A 1 14.65 2.99 -13.67
N LYS A 2 13.46 2.48 -13.41
CA LYS A 2 12.26 2.91 -14.15
C LYS A 2 11.79 4.28 -13.69
N THR A 3 11.36 5.10 -14.65
CA THR A 3 10.72 6.37 -14.34
C THR A 3 9.27 6.14 -13.90
N THR A 4 8.67 7.14 -13.25
CA THR A 4 7.26 7.11 -12.88
C THR A 4 6.37 6.81 -14.09
N ASP A 5 6.64 7.47 -15.22
CA ASP A 5 5.86 7.27 -16.45
C ASP A 5 5.96 5.83 -16.96
N GLU A 6 7.14 5.23 -16.92
CA GLU A 6 7.34 3.84 -17.32
C GLU A 6 6.56 2.88 -16.42
N ILE A 7 6.58 3.10 -15.10
CA ILE A 7 5.86 2.28 -14.14
C ILE A 7 4.35 2.35 -14.40
N ILE A 8 3.81 3.53 -14.61
CA ILE A 8 2.39 3.72 -14.92
C ILE A 8 2.00 3.03 -16.21
N ARG A 9 2.80 3.18 -17.27
CA ARG A 9 2.54 2.52 -18.55
C ARG A 9 2.60 1.01 -18.47
N GLU A 10 3.59 0.47 -17.78
CA GLU A 10 3.75 -0.98 -17.62
C GLU A 10 2.60 -1.60 -16.81
N ALA A 11 1.94 -0.81 -15.96
CA ALA A 11 0.72 -1.23 -15.26
C ALA A 11 -0.52 -1.19 -16.16
N GLY A 12 -0.38 -0.84 -17.43
CA GLY A 12 -1.48 -0.75 -18.38
C GLY A 12 -2.28 0.55 -18.29
N LEU A 13 -1.73 1.57 -17.66
CA LEU A 13 -2.42 2.82 -17.43
C LEU A 13 -1.88 3.94 -18.32
N ARG A 14 -2.78 4.86 -18.64
CA ARG A 14 -2.42 6.08 -19.35
C ARG A 14 -1.71 7.04 -18.40
N VAL A 15 -0.59 7.62 -18.84
CA VAL A 15 0.11 8.65 -18.08
C VAL A 15 -0.61 9.98 -18.22
N THR A 16 -0.89 10.60 -17.08
CA THR A 16 -1.40 11.98 -17.01
C THR A 16 -0.59 12.75 -15.97
N PRO A 17 -0.55 14.10 -16.05
CA PRO A 17 0.15 14.89 -15.03
C PRO A 17 -0.36 14.62 -13.61
N GLN A 18 -1.67 14.43 -13.45
CA GLN A 18 -2.27 14.16 -12.13
C GLN A 18 -1.87 12.78 -11.61
N ARG A 19 -1.89 11.75 -12.46
CA ARG A 19 -1.44 10.40 -12.08
C ARG A 19 0.04 10.38 -11.71
N ARG A 20 0.85 11.09 -12.48
CA ARG A 20 2.29 11.23 -12.17
C ARG A 20 2.48 11.87 -10.81
N LEU A 21 1.77 12.94 -10.53
CA LEU A 21 1.88 13.66 -9.25
C LEU A 21 1.47 12.78 -8.07
N VAL A 22 0.37 12.06 -8.17
CA VAL A 22 -0.09 11.16 -7.10
C VAL A 22 0.91 10.03 -6.87
N TYR A 23 1.42 9.43 -7.93
CA TYR A 23 2.40 8.35 -7.79
C TYR A 23 3.70 8.84 -7.14
N GLU A 24 4.21 9.98 -7.58
CA GLU A 24 5.41 10.59 -7.00
C GLU A 24 5.22 11.00 -5.55
N THR A 25 4.01 11.44 -5.19
CA THR A 25 3.63 11.71 -3.80
C THR A 25 3.75 10.43 -2.97
N MET A 26 3.26 9.31 -3.48
CA MET A 26 3.37 8.05 -2.77
C MET A 26 4.80 7.54 -2.65
N LEU A 27 5.66 7.80 -3.64
CA LEU A 27 7.09 7.49 -3.53
C LEU A 27 7.74 8.24 -2.37
N GLU A 28 7.31 9.45 -2.13
CA GLU A 28 7.85 10.28 -1.06
C GLU A 28 7.27 9.93 0.31
N LEU A 29 5.96 9.73 0.40
CA LEU A 29 5.27 9.44 1.65
C LEU A 29 5.39 7.96 2.07
N ARG A 30 5.57 7.05 1.12
CA ARG A 30 5.64 5.61 1.29
C ARG A 30 4.31 4.97 1.65
N HIS A 31 3.75 5.32 2.78
CA HIS A 31 2.40 4.95 3.19
C HIS A 31 1.69 6.18 3.73
N ALA A 32 0.43 6.33 3.37
CA ALA A 32 -0.31 7.55 3.68
C ALA A 32 -1.82 7.30 3.62
N THR A 33 -2.56 8.08 4.40
CA THR A 33 -4.02 8.14 4.26
C THR A 33 -4.38 8.96 3.03
N ILE A 34 -5.64 8.87 2.61
CA ILE A 34 -6.12 9.67 1.49
C ILE A 34 -6.02 11.18 1.80
N ASP A 35 -6.22 11.57 3.05
CA ASP A 35 -6.11 12.96 3.46
C ASP A 35 -4.67 13.46 3.37
N ASP A 36 -3.70 12.64 3.76
CA ASP A 36 -2.28 12.97 3.63
C ASP A 36 -1.89 13.16 2.17
N ILE A 37 -2.31 12.24 1.31
CA ILE A 37 -2.05 12.31 -0.12
C ILE A 37 -2.66 13.57 -0.71
N SER A 38 -3.91 13.85 -0.38
CA SER A 38 -4.64 15.01 -0.88
C SER A 38 -3.98 16.31 -0.45
N THR A 39 -3.60 16.42 0.81
CA THR A 39 -2.93 17.61 1.34
C THR A 39 -1.63 17.89 0.58
N PHE A 40 -0.83 16.86 0.35
CA PHE A 40 0.43 16.98 -0.36
C PHE A 40 0.22 17.38 -1.83
N VAL A 41 -0.73 16.72 -2.49
CA VAL A 41 -1.05 16.95 -3.91
C VAL A 41 -1.61 18.36 -4.13
N VAL A 42 -2.55 18.79 -3.28
CA VAL A 42 -3.14 20.13 -3.36
C VAL A 42 -2.08 21.21 -3.13
N GLY A 43 -1.10 20.95 -2.28
CA GLY A 43 0.03 21.85 -2.06
C GLY A 43 0.87 22.09 -3.32
N LYS A 44 0.91 21.13 -4.23
CA LYS A 44 1.64 21.23 -5.50
C LYS A 44 0.77 21.66 -6.67
N ASP A 45 -0.50 21.26 -6.69
CA ASP A 45 -1.46 21.65 -7.73
C ASP A 45 -2.85 21.80 -7.11
N SER A 46 -3.21 23.03 -6.81
CA SER A 46 -4.48 23.37 -6.16
C SER A 46 -5.72 23.08 -7.02
N ARG A 47 -5.55 22.75 -8.30
CA ARG A 47 -6.65 22.40 -9.21
C ARG A 47 -7.14 20.97 -9.01
N ILE A 48 -6.34 20.12 -8.35
CA ILE A 48 -6.71 18.73 -8.09
C ILE A 48 -7.53 18.67 -6.80
N ASN A 49 -8.75 18.14 -6.90
CA ASN A 49 -9.63 18.00 -5.74
C ASN A 49 -9.54 16.59 -5.12
N LEU A 50 -10.14 16.43 -3.95
CA LEU A 50 -10.15 15.18 -3.21
C LEU A 50 -10.75 14.04 -4.02
N SER A 51 -11.83 14.27 -4.75
CA SER A 51 -12.48 13.25 -5.58
C SER A 51 -11.55 12.73 -6.66
N THR A 52 -10.75 13.60 -7.27
CA THR A 52 -9.76 13.21 -8.27
C THR A 52 -8.66 12.35 -7.65
N VAL A 53 -8.17 12.74 -6.47
CA VAL A 53 -7.16 11.95 -5.74
C VAL A 53 -7.70 10.56 -5.42
N TYR A 54 -8.92 10.45 -4.91
CA TYR A 54 -9.57 9.17 -4.63
C TYR A 54 -9.61 8.27 -5.85
N ARG A 55 -10.02 8.84 -6.98
CA ARG A 55 -10.17 8.10 -8.23
C ARG A 55 -8.85 7.57 -8.75
N ILE A 56 -7.80 8.37 -8.66
CA ILE A 56 -6.45 7.99 -9.08
C ILE A 56 -5.90 6.90 -8.17
N VAL A 57 -6.04 7.05 -6.85
CA VAL A 57 -5.60 6.05 -5.88
C VAL A 57 -6.32 4.72 -6.11
N GLU A 58 -7.63 4.73 -6.33
CA GLU A 58 -8.40 3.54 -6.65
C GLU A 58 -7.90 2.87 -7.93
N THR A 59 -7.65 3.65 -8.98
CA THR A 59 -7.09 3.16 -10.24
C THR A 59 -5.74 2.48 -10.00
N PHE A 60 -4.88 3.08 -9.19
CA PHE A 60 -3.58 2.51 -8.86
C PHE A 60 -3.69 1.23 -8.02
N CYS A 61 -4.65 1.15 -7.12
CA CYS A 61 -4.90 -0.07 -6.35
C CYS A 61 -5.37 -1.20 -7.27
N ASN A 62 -6.28 -0.93 -8.19
CA ASN A 62 -6.76 -1.91 -9.15
C ASN A 62 -5.66 -2.39 -10.11
N ALA A 63 -4.68 -1.55 -10.38
CA ALA A 63 -3.52 -1.89 -11.20
C ALA A 63 -2.34 -2.47 -10.41
N HIS A 64 -2.51 -2.71 -9.13
CA HIS A 64 -1.51 -3.27 -8.21
C HIS A 64 -0.26 -2.38 -8.03
N LEU A 65 -0.39 -1.09 -8.28
CA LEU A 65 0.67 -0.12 -7.98
C LEU A 65 0.64 0.31 -6.52
N LEU A 66 -0.54 0.34 -5.93
CA LEU A 66 -0.73 0.64 -4.51
C LEU A 66 -1.50 -0.50 -3.85
N THR A 67 -1.31 -0.66 -2.56
CA THR A 67 -2.04 -1.60 -1.73
C THR A 67 -2.75 -0.83 -0.62
N MET A 68 -4.03 -1.13 -0.41
CA MET A 68 -4.78 -0.57 0.71
C MET A 68 -4.51 -1.40 1.96
N VAL A 69 -4.14 -0.73 3.05
CA VAL A 69 -3.86 -1.35 4.34
C VAL A 69 -4.79 -0.75 5.38
N PHE A 70 -5.62 -1.57 5.97
CA PHE A 70 -6.57 -1.15 6.99
C PHE A 70 -5.98 -1.37 8.38
N HIS A 71 -5.95 -0.30 9.19
CA HIS A 71 -5.48 -0.40 10.57
C HIS A 71 -6.63 -0.88 11.46
N PRO A 72 -6.53 -2.08 12.03
CA PRO A 72 -7.67 -2.69 12.73
C PRO A 72 -8.05 -1.96 14.03
N SER A 73 -7.11 -1.29 14.68
CA SER A 73 -7.38 -0.60 15.95
C SER A 73 -7.97 0.79 15.77
N THR A 74 -7.56 1.52 14.74
CA THR A 74 -7.98 2.92 14.53
C THR A 74 -9.07 3.07 13.49
N GLY A 75 -9.29 2.05 12.66
CA GLY A 75 -10.19 2.12 11.51
C GLY A 75 -9.67 2.93 10.36
N LYS A 76 -8.43 3.41 10.40
CA LYS A 76 -7.82 4.19 9.32
C LYS A 76 -7.38 3.31 8.18
N CYS A 77 -7.61 3.76 6.95
CA CYS A 77 -7.07 3.17 5.74
C CYS A 77 -5.79 3.88 5.35
N PHE A 78 -4.73 3.11 5.17
CA PHE A 78 -3.48 3.59 4.59
C PHE A 78 -3.31 2.99 3.21
N TYR A 79 -2.67 3.75 2.34
CA TYR A 79 -2.24 3.27 1.03
C TYR A 79 -0.72 3.15 1.04
N ASP A 80 -0.23 2.09 0.45
CA ASP A 80 1.18 1.76 0.47
C ASP A 80 1.67 1.47 -0.95
N ILE A 81 2.86 1.94 -1.26
CA ILE A 81 3.42 1.74 -2.58
C ILE A 81 3.97 0.32 -2.70
N THR A 82 3.59 -0.38 -3.76
CA THR A 82 4.01 -1.76 -4.00
C THR A 82 5.31 -1.78 -4.80
N VAL A 83 6.45 -1.75 -4.11
CA VAL A 83 7.76 -1.79 -4.75
C VAL A 83 8.41 -3.16 -4.59
N ALA A 84 8.26 -3.76 -3.41
CA ALA A 84 8.79 -5.08 -3.08
C ALA A 84 7.90 -5.73 -2.04
N GLU A 85 8.06 -7.05 -1.86
CA GLU A 85 7.35 -7.77 -0.81
C GLU A 85 7.79 -7.25 0.56
N HIS A 86 6.82 -6.84 1.38
CA HIS A 86 7.07 -6.35 2.73
C HIS A 86 5.88 -6.64 3.63
N HIS A 87 6.07 -6.45 4.92
CA HIS A 87 5.05 -6.66 5.94
C HIS A 87 4.82 -5.37 6.72
N HIS A 88 3.72 -5.31 7.45
CA HIS A 88 3.35 -4.15 8.25
C HIS A 88 3.29 -4.50 9.72
N PHE A 89 3.84 -3.63 10.54
CA PHE A 89 3.77 -3.72 11.99
C PHE A 89 3.05 -2.47 12.52
N PHE A 90 1.95 -2.69 13.23
CA PHE A 90 1.14 -1.61 13.80
C PHE A 90 1.46 -1.49 15.30
N ASP A 91 1.95 -0.33 15.70
CA ASP A 91 2.38 -0.07 17.08
C ASP A 91 1.39 0.74 17.91
N GLY A 92 0.17 0.97 17.39
CA GLY A 92 -0.86 1.76 18.05
C GLY A 92 -0.89 3.23 17.65
N VAL A 93 0.19 3.75 17.07
CA VAL A 93 0.30 5.13 16.61
C VAL A 93 0.37 5.20 15.09
N GLY A 94 1.13 4.32 14.50
CA GLY A 94 1.36 4.31 13.06
C GLY A 94 1.68 2.92 12.55
N VAL A 95 2.20 2.88 11.35
CA VAL A 95 2.59 1.65 10.68
C VAL A 95 4.08 1.69 10.34
N ILE A 96 4.76 0.58 10.57
CA ILE A 96 6.16 0.40 10.23
C ILE A 96 6.24 -0.71 9.20
N ASP A 97 6.90 -0.43 8.08
CA ASP A 97 7.17 -1.44 7.06
C ASP A 97 8.44 -2.22 7.42
N PHE A 98 8.39 -3.53 7.24
CA PHE A 98 9.59 -4.35 7.41
C PHE A 98 9.63 -5.45 6.36
N SER A 99 10.82 -5.89 6.04
CA SER A 99 11.05 -6.98 5.11
C SER A 99 11.68 -8.15 5.86
N ASP A 100 11.03 -9.31 5.80
CA ASP A 100 11.52 -10.53 6.43
C ASP A 100 11.22 -11.72 5.50
N PRO A 101 12.15 -12.05 4.60
CA PRO A 101 11.97 -13.18 3.69
C PRO A 101 11.77 -14.53 4.39
N GLN A 102 12.35 -14.71 5.55
CA GLN A 102 12.21 -15.93 6.34
C GLN A 102 10.78 -16.08 6.87
N LEU A 103 10.20 -14.99 7.38
CA LEU A 103 8.80 -14.98 7.81
C LEU A 103 7.88 -15.31 6.65
N SER A 104 8.10 -14.69 5.49
CA SER A 104 7.32 -14.96 4.28
C SER A 104 7.36 -16.43 3.89
N GLU A 105 8.53 -17.05 3.91
CA GLU A 105 8.69 -18.46 3.57
C GLU A 105 8.00 -19.39 4.57
N ILE A 106 8.09 -19.10 5.86
CA ILE A 106 7.42 -19.88 6.89
C ILE A 106 5.90 -19.88 6.67
N ILE A 107 5.32 -18.71 6.41
CA ILE A 107 3.89 -18.59 6.20
C ILE A 107 3.46 -19.25 4.90
N LYS A 108 4.20 -19.06 3.81
CA LYS A 108 3.91 -19.72 2.53
C LYS A 108 3.90 -21.23 2.67
N ASN A 109 4.92 -21.78 3.33
CA ASN A 109 5.03 -23.23 3.55
C ASN A 109 3.89 -23.75 4.41
N TYR A 110 3.54 -23.04 5.46
CA TYR A 110 2.41 -23.39 6.32
C TYR A 110 1.09 -23.44 5.53
N LEU A 111 0.82 -22.41 4.74
CA LEU A 111 -0.41 -22.34 3.94
C LEU A 111 -0.47 -23.45 2.91
N LYS A 112 0.63 -23.77 2.25
CA LYS A 112 0.70 -24.87 1.29
C LYS A 112 0.48 -26.23 1.95
N ALA A 113 1.08 -26.45 3.10
CA ALA A 113 0.97 -27.72 3.83
C ALA A 113 -0.41 -27.94 4.43
N SER A 114 -1.14 -26.88 4.76
CA SER A 114 -2.48 -26.97 5.36
C SER A 114 -3.53 -27.52 4.40
N GLY A 115 -3.28 -27.44 3.09
CA GLY A 115 -4.23 -27.86 2.05
C GLY A 115 -5.44 -26.96 1.88
N ARG A 116 -5.66 -26.01 2.79
CA ARG A 116 -6.83 -25.11 2.74
C ARG A 116 -6.73 -24.06 1.65
N TYR A 117 -5.51 -23.75 1.24
CA TYR A 117 -5.20 -22.65 0.33
C TYR A 117 -4.49 -23.13 -0.92
N SER A 118 -4.65 -24.40 -1.27
CA SER A 118 -3.96 -25.02 -2.40
C SER A 118 -4.33 -24.39 -3.76
N SER A 119 -5.50 -23.75 -3.84
CA SER A 119 -5.95 -23.06 -5.05
C SER A 119 -5.47 -21.63 -5.15
N LEU A 120 -4.82 -21.10 -4.10
CA LEU A 120 -4.32 -19.74 -4.07
C LEU A 120 -2.87 -19.68 -4.53
N ASP A 121 -2.57 -18.67 -5.33
CA ASP A 121 -1.20 -18.34 -5.66
C ASP A 121 -0.59 -17.57 -4.50
N VAL A 122 0.21 -18.26 -3.68
CA VAL A 122 0.83 -17.67 -2.49
C VAL A 122 2.28 -17.27 -2.73
N ASP A 123 2.63 -16.89 -3.95
CA ASP A 123 3.98 -16.44 -4.28
C ASP A 123 4.36 -15.16 -3.55
N LYS A 124 3.38 -14.29 -3.35
CA LYS A 124 3.57 -13.04 -2.60
C LYS A 124 2.57 -12.96 -1.47
N ILE A 125 3.06 -12.74 -0.27
CA ILE A 125 2.21 -12.55 0.91
C ILE A 125 2.55 -11.25 1.60
N GLN A 126 1.55 -10.69 2.27
CA GLN A 126 1.71 -9.54 3.14
C GLN A 126 1.17 -9.91 4.52
N VAL A 127 1.97 -9.67 5.56
CA VAL A 127 1.59 -9.96 6.93
C VAL A 127 1.39 -8.64 7.67
N GLN A 128 0.30 -8.56 8.41
CA GLN A 128 0.02 -7.43 9.29
C GLN A 128 0.09 -7.91 10.73
N ILE A 129 0.93 -7.28 11.54
CA ILE A 129 1.08 -7.59 12.95
C ILE A 129 0.57 -6.39 13.74
N THR A 130 -0.42 -6.61 14.59
CA THR A 130 -0.95 -5.60 15.49
C THR A 130 -0.64 -5.99 16.91
N VAL A 131 0.02 -5.11 17.65
CA VAL A 131 0.29 -5.32 19.06
C VAL A 131 -0.74 -4.54 19.86
N ALA A 132 -1.51 -5.24 20.70
CA ALA A 132 -2.46 -4.62 21.58
C ALA A 132 -1.74 -3.99 22.79
N ASP A 133 -2.09 -2.76 23.09
CA ASP A 133 -1.62 -2.12 24.32
C ASP A 133 -2.31 -2.73 25.52
N LYS A 134 -1.54 -3.10 26.53
CA LYS A 134 -2.08 -3.68 27.77
C LYS A 134 -3.02 -2.73 28.51
N SER A 135 -2.88 -1.44 28.27
CA SER A 135 -3.76 -0.42 28.89
C SER A 135 -5.17 -0.39 28.32
N GLU A 136 -5.44 -1.06 27.19
CA GLU A 136 -6.73 -1.12 26.52
C GLU A 136 -7.60 -2.31 26.92
N GLN A 137 -7.16 -3.09 27.89
CA GLN A 137 -7.92 -4.25 28.39
C GLN A 137 -8.92 -3.86 29.45
#